data_66672fbf6494b2f8501bc9ef0f8543dc
#
_entry.id   66672fbf6494b2f8501bc9ef0f8543dc
#
_cell.length_a   1.000
_cell.length_b   1.000
_cell.length_c   1.000
_cell.angle_alpha   90.00
_cell.angle_beta   90.00
_cell.angle_gamma   90.00
#
_symmetry.space_group_name_H-M   'P 1'
#
loop_
_entity.id
_entity.type
_entity.pdbx_description
1 polymer ?
#
loop_
_entity_poly.entity_id
_entity_poly.type
_entity_poly.pdbx_seq_one_letter_code
_entity_poly.pdbx_strand_id
1 'polypeptide(L)'
;MNLSIYREVHKETKSFMFIRELNNKILIALLLASGISVNAIEPNLIEAARKSDSESLRSLLESGSDPNTRQADGATALHWSVHKRDTESVNLLLESNADVNATNRMGASPLFLAARNGDANLIEKLLSEGANPNLELEMGETVLMTAARSGTVEGVRFLIQAGADLNRSESSRDQTALMWAAAQGHLGVVRELIAAGANIDDRSKVRPMLMFVDGSNGGAFDHGVMENLGGYSPLLFAAKNGHLELAEFLVQSGANIDRPSGNGATPLVVAVHSGHSDLAAMLLDHGADPNSISAGYNALHAAILRGDSAIIEALLQHGADPNQRILKATPTQRASEDWVLRTAHVTATPYWLAANFREPAIMKTLVGWGADSSLTNEKEYERLRDRRSRENPPSIDERRVVGGYASPIQSAIKGESRRGRFYVQANQDPTGEEKLALESVIVAADHGVNIDAIDFNGSTALHDAALRNLSKVVMELAIRGASINVLNDSGQTPLDLAILGERRLASNILASETPESSSPSARAVLEGLGALKSEEL
;
A
#
# COMPACT_ATOMS: atom_id res chain seq x y z
N MET A 1 16.84 -0.53 27.85
CA MET A 1 17.67 0.64 27.63
C MET A 1 17.04 1.82 28.35
N ASN A 2 17.78 2.43 29.21
CA ASN A 2 17.50 3.05 30.50
C ASN A 2 16.52 4.23 30.55
N LEU A 3 15.56 4.16 31.46
CA LEU A 3 14.72 5.27 31.96
C LEU A 3 15.53 6.46 32.54
N SER A 4 16.84 6.31 32.78
CA SER A 4 17.72 7.37 33.26
C SER A 4 18.03 8.39 32.15
N ILE A 5 18.21 7.96 30.92
CA ILE A 5 18.51 8.83 29.76
C ILE A 5 17.29 9.69 29.39
N TYR A 6 16.09 9.17 29.56
CA TYR A 6 14.86 9.93 29.28
C TYR A 6 14.61 11.05 30.31
N ARG A 7 15.08 10.86 31.55
CA ARG A 7 14.97 11.88 32.60
C ARG A 7 16.02 12.98 32.45
N GLU A 8 17.20 12.69 31.93
CA GLU A 8 18.24 13.69 31.70
C GLU A 8 17.91 14.60 30.51
N VAL A 9 17.46 14.06 29.41
CA VAL A 9 17.02 14.84 28.23
C VAL A 9 15.84 15.76 28.57
N HIS A 10 14.93 15.32 29.46
CA HIS A 10 13.79 16.14 29.90
C HIS A 10 14.17 17.23 30.90
N LYS A 11 15.29 17.09 31.63
CA LYS A 11 15.82 18.13 32.50
C LYS A 11 16.57 19.19 31.69
N GLU A 12 17.34 18.80 30.69
CA GLU A 12 18.05 19.75 29.84
C GLU A 12 17.09 20.60 28.98
N THR A 13 16.01 20.02 28.42
CA THR A 13 15.02 20.80 27.68
C THR A 13 14.25 21.82 28.53
N LYS A 14 13.95 21.50 29.79
CA LYS A 14 13.35 22.47 30.72
C LYS A 14 14.36 23.55 31.14
N SER A 15 15.64 23.22 31.29
CA SER A 15 16.68 24.18 31.58
C SER A 15 16.93 25.13 30.40
N PHE A 16 16.89 24.63 29.17
CA PHE A 16 17.01 25.46 27.95
C PHE A 16 15.82 26.42 27.75
N MET A 17 14.60 25.95 28.03
CA MET A 17 13.40 26.81 27.98
C MET A 17 13.47 27.92 29.06
N PHE A 18 13.88 27.57 30.28
CA PHE A 18 14.00 28.53 31.37
C PHE A 18 15.09 29.59 31.12
N ILE A 19 16.24 29.18 30.57
CA ILE A 19 17.33 30.11 30.20
C ILE A 19 16.90 31.03 29.05
N ARG A 20 16.12 30.53 28.07
CA ARG A 20 15.58 31.32 26.95
C ARG A 20 14.54 32.34 27.42
N GLU A 21 13.70 31.99 28.39
CA GLU A 21 12.72 32.88 28.99
C GLU A 21 13.38 33.94 29.89
N LEU A 22 14.41 33.56 30.62
CA LEU A 22 15.20 34.46 31.45
C LEU A 22 16.02 35.45 30.61
N ASN A 23 16.63 34.98 29.52
CA ASN A 23 17.36 35.84 28.58
C ASN A 23 16.44 36.82 27.86
N ASN A 24 15.20 36.42 27.48
CA ASN A 24 14.23 37.34 26.92
C ASN A 24 13.76 38.40 27.92
N LYS A 25 13.56 38.04 29.21
CA LYS A 25 13.17 39.00 30.25
C LYS A 25 14.32 39.96 30.59
N ILE A 26 15.58 39.48 30.59
CA ILE A 26 16.75 40.32 30.77
C ILE A 26 16.99 41.24 29.57
N LEU A 27 16.77 40.76 28.34
CA LEU A 27 16.88 41.57 27.12
C LEU A 27 15.82 42.67 27.09
N ILE A 28 14.57 42.36 27.47
CA ILE A 28 13.48 43.33 27.59
C ILE A 28 13.78 44.36 28.70
N ALA A 29 14.30 43.94 29.85
CA ALA A 29 14.65 44.84 30.92
C ALA A 29 15.83 45.75 30.55
N LEU A 30 16.82 45.26 29.79
CA LEU A 30 17.95 46.07 29.29
C LEU A 30 17.52 47.04 28.21
N LEU A 31 16.55 46.69 27.35
CA LEU A 31 15.96 47.56 26.34
C LEU A 31 15.13 48.70 27.01
N LEU A 32 14.40 48.38 28.08
CA LEU A 32 13.64 49.36 28.85
C LEU A 32 14.57 50.32 29.66
N ALA A 33 15.73 49.84 30.11
CA ALA A 33 16.72 50.64 30.84
C ALA A 33 17.56 51.55 29.93
N SER A 34 17.64 51.23 28.62
CA SER A 34 18.42 52.01 27.65
C SER A 34 17.67 53.20 27.03
N GLY A 35 16.43 53.43 27.43
CA GLY A 35 15.59 54.54 26.87
C GLY A 35 15.30 54.39 25.36
N ILE A 36 15.61 53.23 24.77
CA ILE A 36 15.20 52.91 23.42
C ILE A 36 13.71 52.62 23.52
N SER A 37 12.86 53.54 23.04
CA SER A 37 11.47 53.21 22.78
C SER A 37 11.46 51.92 22.01
N VAL A 38 10.98 50.84 22.64
CA VAL A 38 10.43 49.71 21.87
C VAL A 38 9.31 50.38 21.08
N ASN A 39 9.58 50.72 19.83
CA ASN A 39 8.50 51.13 18.94
C ASN A 39 7.48 50.02 19.07
N ALA A 40 6.40 50.29 19.79
CA ALA A 40 5.19 49.49 19.66
C ALA A 40 4.98 49.41 18.14
N ILE A 41 5.13 48.22 17.56
CA ILE A 41 4.84 48.01 16.16
C ILE A 41 3.45 48.57 16.00
N GLU A 42 3.33 49.71 15.32
CA GLU A 42 2.02 50.32 15.11
C GLU A 42 1.11 49.24 14.57
N PRO A 43 -0.07 49.02 15.13
CA PRO A 43 -1.00 48.02 14.66
C PRO A 43 -1.24 48.26 13.17
N ASN A 44 -0.82 47.29 12.34
CA ASN A 44 -1.11 47.33 10.93
C ASN A 44 -2.25 46.38 10.61
N LEU A 45 -2.93 46.58 9.48
CA LEU A 45 -4.08 45.78 9.07
C LEU A 45 -3.80 44.24 9.10
N ILE A 46 -2.61 43.86 8.68
CA ILE A 46 -2.23 42.41 8.66
C ILE A 46 -2.13 41.85 10.08
N GLU A 47 -1.56 42.58 11.01
CA GLU A 47 -1.42 42.16 12.40
C GLU A 47 -2.77 42.12 13.13
N ALA A 48 -3.67 43.12 12.87
CA ALA A 48 -5.03 43.09 13.37
C ALA A 48 -5.81 41.89 12.83
N ALA A 49 -5.77 41.62 11.54
CA ALA A 49 -6.39 40.43 10.93
C ALA A 49 -5.82 39.10 11.47
N ARG A 50 -4.51 39.03 11.70
CA ARG A 50 -3.83 37.84 12.27
C ARG A 50 -4.28 37.54 13.70
N LYS A 51 -4.65 38.58 14.46
CA LYS A 51 -5.17 38.47 15.83
C LYS A 51 -6.69 38.32 15.89
N SER A 52 -7.38 38.45 14.77
CA SER A 52 -8.84 38.57 14.67
C SER A 52 -9.37 39.76 15.51
N ASP A 53 -8.68 40.88 15.45
CA ASP A 53 -9.04 42.13 16.13
C ASP A 53 -9.80 43.02 15.15
N SER A 54 -11.10 42.79 15.04
CA SER A 54 -11.96 43.48 14.10
C SER A 54 -12.15 44.98 14.46
N GLU A 55 -12.02 45.33 15.75
CA GLU A 55 -12.12 46.73 16.20
C GLU A 55 -10.89 47.55 15.76
N SER A 56 -9.68 47.05 15.98
CA SER A 56 -8.46 47.66 15.47
C SER A 56 -8.44 47.71 13.95
N LEU A 57 -8.92 46.62 13.27
CA LEU A 57 -9.01 46.58 11.83
C LEU A 57 -9.91 47.66 11.29
N ARG A 58 -11.10 47.84 11.87
CA ARG A 58 -12.06 48.90 11.53
C ARG A 58 -11.44 50.29 11.67
N SER A 59 -10.85 50.57 12.83
CA SER A 59 -10.21 51.88 13.09
C SER A 59 -9.10 52.21 12.09
N LEU A 60 -8.28 51.21 11.73
CA LEU A 60 -7.22 51.35 10.73
C LEU A 60 -7.77 51.65 9.33
N LEU A 61 -8.85 50.97 8.92
CA LEU A 61 -9.49 51.18 7.63
C LEU A 61 -10.16 52.58 7.57
N GLU A 62 -10.83 53.01 8.65
CA GLU A 62 -11.41 54.34 8.77
C GLU A 62 -10.35 55.48 8.75
N SER A 63 -9.14 55.18 9.25
CA SER A 63 -8.00 56.10 9.16
C SER A 63 -7.32 56.15 7.80
N GLY A 64 -7.80 55.38 6.82
CA GLY A 64 -7.31 55.37 5.44
C GLY A 64 -6.16 54.40 5.16
N SER A 65 -5.95 53.40 6.01
CA SER A 65 -4.97 52.34 5.72
C SER A 65 -5.38 51.55 4.48
N ASP A 66 -4.43 51.27 3.59
CA ASP A 66 -4.66 50.49 2.35
C ASP A 66 -4.95 49.03 2.66
N PRO A 67 -6.18 48.48 2.39
CA PRO A 67 -6.56 47.11 2.63
C PRO A 67 -5.74 46.10 1.81
N ASN A 68 -5.08 46.58 0.75
CA ASN A 68 -4.28 45.74 -0.18
C ASN A 68 -2.79 45.68 0.18
N THR A 69 -2.42 46.23 1.34
CA THR A 69 -1.05 46.12 1.86
C THR A 69 -0.64 44.68 1.95
N ARG A 70 0.54 44.33 1.43
CA ARG A 70 1.08 42.97 1.37
C ARG A 70 2.22 42.80 2.35
N GLN A 71 2.24 41.66 3.06
CA GLN A 71 3.43 41.24 3.85
C GLN A 71 4.50 40.61 2.93
N ALA A 72 5.62 40.19 3.52
CA ALA A 72 6.79 39.72 2.77
C ALA A 72 6.53 38.49 1.88
N ASP A 73 5.56 37.64 2.23
CA ASP A 73 5.13 36.50 1.42
C ASP A 73 4.00 36.80 0.43
N GLY A 74 3.59 38.09 0.35
CA GLY A 74 2.53 38.56 -0.52
C GLY A 74 1.12 38.44 0.06
N ALA A 75 0.93 37.89 1.25
CA ALA A 75 -0.39 37.80 1.86
C ALA A 75 -0.89 39.18 2.33
N THR A 76 -2.21 39.40 2.22
CA THR A 76 -2.92 40.61 2.68
C THR A 76 -3.69 40.35 3.98
N ALA A 77 -4.27 41.39 4.57
CA ALA A 77 -5.17 41.22 5.72
C ALA A 77 -6.34 40.27 5.40
N LEU A 78 -6.89 40.31 4.19
CA LEU A 78 -8.00 39.46 3.75
C LEU A 78 -7.59 37.97 3.78
N HIS A 79 -6.36 37.60 3.39
CA HIS A 79 -5.86 36.22 3.53
C HIS A 79 -5.91 35.74 4.97
N TRP A 80 -5.48 36.57 5.94
CA TRP A 80 -5.47 36.24 7.34
C TRP A 80 -6.88 36.12 7.93
N SER A 81 -7.78 37.07 7.60
CA SER A 81 -9.17 37.04 8.07
C SER A 81 -9.88 35.77 7.58
N VAL A 82 -9.73 35.41 6.31
CA VAL A 82 -10.28 34.15 5.77
C VAL A 82 -9.64 32.94 6.41
N HIS A 83 -8.32 32.92 6.57
CA HIS A 83 -7.63 31.80 7.24
C HIS A 83 -8.13 31.60 8.69
N LYS A 84 -8.44 32.68 9.39
CA LYS A 84 -8.98 32.68 10.75
C LYS A 84 -10.49 32.42 10.81
N ARG A 85 -11.18 32.40 9.67
CA ARG A 85 -12.65 32.33 9.57
C ARG A 85 -13.35 33.48 10.28
N ASP A 86 -12.70 34.65 10.28
CA ASP A 86 -13.20 35.88 10.88
C ASP A 86 -14.07 36.64 9.88
N THR A 87 -15.35 36.29 9.85
CA THR A 87 -16.33 36.82 8.89
C THR A 87 -16.52 38.33 9.05
N GLU A 88 -16.41 38.88 10.26
CA GLU A 88 -16.53 40.30 10.49
C GLU A 88 -15.38 41.06 9.81
N SER A 89 -14.15 40.67 10.08
CA SER A 89 -12.96 41.24 9.45
C SER A 89 -12.97 41.05 7.92
N VAL A 90 -13.45 39.92 7.41
CA VAL A 90 -13.63 39.68 5.96
C VAL A 90 -14.58 40.71 5.37
N ASN A 91 -15.75 40.93 5.97
CA ASN A 91 -16.72 41.90 5.49
C ASN A 91 -16.14 43.32 5.49
N LEU A 92 -15.51 43.73 6.59
CA LEU A 92 -14.90 45.08 6.70
C LEU A 92 -13.85 45.34 5.61
N LEU A 93 -13.02 44.32 5.33
CA LEU A 93 -12.00 44.45 4.28
C LEU A 93 -12.61 44.52 2.88
N LEU A 94 -13.61 43.68 2.59
CA LEU A 94 -14.29 43.69 1.29
C LEU A 94 -15.06 45.00 1.06
N GLU A 95 -15.77 45.53 2.06
CA GLU A 95 -16.43 46.84 2.03
C GLU A 95 -15.44 47.99 1.82
N SER A 96 -14.19 47.80 2.25
CA SER A 96 -13.09 48.75 2.06
C SER A 96 -12.30 48.52 0.76
N ASN A 97 -12.85 47.78 -0.21
CA ASN A 97 -12.24 47.46 -1.51
C ASN A 97 -10.93 46.64 -1.41
N ALA A 98 -10.83 45.69 -0.48
CA ALA A 98 -9.77 44.70 -0.51
C ALA A 98 -9.86 43.86 -1.79
N ASP A 99 -8.74 43.64 -2.46
CA ASP A 99 -8.66 42.81 -3.66
C ASP A 99 -8.97 41.34 -3.32
N VAL A 100 -10.17 40.89 -3.66
CA VAL A 100 -10.65 39.53 -3.42
C VAL A 100 -9.83 38.47 -4.16
N ASN A 101 -9.14 38.87 -5.23
CA ASN A 101 -8.28 38.02 -6.07
C ASN A 101 -6.78 38.17 -5.77
N ALA A 102 -6.42 38.90 -4.73
CA ALA A 102 -5.02 38.98 -4.31
C ALA A 102 -4.43 37.58 -4.10
N THR A 103 -3.24 37.34 -4.62
CA THR A 103 -2.52 36.08 -4.42
C THR A 103 -1.23 36.28 -3.64
N ASN A 104 -0.88 35.38 -2.78
CA ASN A 104 0.43 35.34 -2.16
C ASN A 104 1.51 34.76 -3.11
N ARG A 105 2.76 34.65 -2.67
CA ARG A 105 3.87 34.12 -3.50
C ARG A 105 3.68 32.69 -3.98
N MET A 106 2.83 31.90 -3.31
CA MET A 106 2.50 30.52 -3.70
C MET A 106 1.29 30.45 -4.65
N GLY A 107 0.71 31.58 -5.04
CA GLY A 107 -0.52 31.66 -5.83
C GLY A 107 -1.80 31.51 -5.01
N ALA A 108 -1.74 31.32 -3.69
CA ALA A 108 -2.94 31.14 -2.89
C ALA A 108 -3.72 32.45 -2.75
N SER A 109 -5.01 32.42 -3.11
CA SER A 109 -5.98 33.49 -2.95
C SER A 109 -6.79 33.35 -1.65
N PRO A 110 -7.54 34.37 -1.20
CA PRO A 110 -8.50 34.21 -0.11
C PRO A 110 -9.50 33.09 -0.37
N LEU A 111 -10.02 32.95 -1.60
CA LEU A 111 -10.95 31.89 -1.98
C LEU A 111 -10.31 30.48 -1.83
N PHE A 112 -9.02 30.35 -2.18
CA PHE A 112 -8.28 29.11 -1.95
C PHE A 112 -8.20 28.76 -0.45
N LEU A 113 -7.98 29.75 0.42
CA LEU A 113 -7.95 29.54 1.86
C LEU A 113 -9.32 29.14 2.43
N ALA A 114 -10.40 29.75 1.93
CA ALA A 114 -11.77 29.38 2.30
C ALA A 114 -12.07 27.92 1.90
N ALA A 115 -11.71 27.53 0.69
CA ALA A 115 -11.85 26.14 0.20
C ALA A 115 -11.05 25.14 1.05
N ARG A 116 -9.80 25.48 1.39
CA ARG A 116 -8.96 24.66 2.27
C ARG A 116 -9.54 24.50 3.67
N ASN A 117 -10.18 25.53 4.18
CA ASN A 117 -10.87 25.51 5.46
C ASN A 117 -12.20 24.74 5.41
N GLY A 118 -12.73 24.44 4.22
CA GLY A 118 -14.05 23.85 4.02
C GLY A 118 -15.20 24.79 4.40
N ASP A 119 -14.99 26.11 4.37
CA ASP A 119 -15.95 27.09 4.79
C ASP A 119 -16.82 27.55 3.62
N ALA A 120 -17.98 26.90 3.48
CA ALA A 120 -18.91 27.18 2.37
C ALA A 120 -19.43 28.62 2.38
N ASN A 121 -19.68 29.21 3.55
CA ASN A 121 -20.19 30.57 3.67
C ASN A 121 -19.17 31.61 3.19
N LEU A 122 -17.89 31.42 3.55
CA LEU A 122 -16.81 32.28 3.06
C LEU A 122 -16.56 32.08 1.56
N ILE A 123 -16.68 30.82 1.05
CA ILE A 123 -16.61 30.57 -0.40
C ILE A 123 -17.70 31.34 -1.11
N GLU A 124 -18.95 31.21 -0.70
CA GLU A 124 -20.10 31.93 -1.29
C GLU A 124 -19.89 33.43 -1.25
N LYS A 125 -19.51 33.98 -0.07
CA LYS A 125 -19.28 35.42 0.11
C LYS A 125 -18.19 35.95 -0.84
N LEU A 126 -17.02 35.25 -0.89
CA LEU A 126 -15.92 35.68 -1.76
C LEU A 126 -16.31 35.62 -3.25
N LEU A 127 -17.04 34.59 -3.66
CA LEU A 127 -17.53 34.44 -5.03
C LEU A 127 -18.53 35.55 -5.39
N SER A 128 -19.42 35.94 -4.47
CA SER A 128 -20.37 37.04 -4.68
C SER A 128 -19.67 38.40 -4.83
N GLU A 129 -18.46 38.55 -4.25
CA GLU A 129 -17.61 39.72 -4.39
C GLU A 129 -16.64 39.64 -5.60
N GLY A 130 -16.83 38.67 -6.49
CA GLY A 130 -16.09 38.56 -7.73
C GLY A 130 -14.76 37.79 -7.62
N ALA A 131 -14.63 36.93 -6.62
CA ALA A 131 -13.49 36.00 -6.58
C ALA A 131 -13.47 35.08 -7.79
N ASN A 132 -12.31 34.91 -8.42
CA ASN A 132 -12.14 34.05 -9.57
C ASN A 132 -12.01 32.57 -9.11
N PRO A 133 -12.97 31.68 -9.44
CA PRO A 133 -12.94 30.26 -9.01
C PRO A 133 -11.83 29.45 -9.67
N ASN A 134 -11.21 29.97 -10.73
CA ASN A 134 -10.21 29.27 -11.54
C ASN A 134 -8.77 29.72 -11.25
N LEU A 135 -8.54 30.48 -10.17
CA LEU A 135 -7.17 30.70 -9.69
C LEU A 135 -6.54 29.40 -9.24
N GLU A 136 -5.26 29.23 -9.58
CA GLU A 136 -4.52 28.01 -9.27
C GLU A 136 -3.19 28.32 -8.55
N LEU A 137 -2.71 27.39 -7.75
CA LEU A 137 -1.38 27.42 -7.18
C LEU A 137 -0.33 27.16 -8.27
N GLU A 138 0.94 27.42 -7.94
CA GLU A 138 2.08 27.26 -8.86
C GLU A 138 2.13 25.87 -9.53
N MET A 139 1.66 24.80 -8.83
CA MET A 139 1.61 23.43 -9.36
C MET A 139 0.28 23.10 -10.06
N GLY A 140 -0.59 24.07 -10.32
CA GLY A 140 -1.86 23.86 -10.99
C GLY A 140 -2.99 23.34 -10.09
N GLU A 141 -2.79 23.31 -8.76
CA GLU A 141 -3.86 22.97 -7.81
C GLU A 141 -4.92 24.08 -7.83
N THR A 142 -6.17 23.73 -8.20
CA THR A 142 -7.28 24.69 -8.28
C THR A 142 -8.03 24.80 -6.94
N VAL A 143 -8.81 25.87 -6.81
CA VAL A 143 -9.72 26.05 -5.67
C VAL A 143 -10.70 24.88 -5.57
N LEU A 144 -11.24 24.41 -6.72
CA LEU A 144 -12.17 23.27 -6.76
C LEU A 144 -11.53 21.96 -6.25
N MET A 145 -10.28 21.68 -6.62
CA MET A 145 -9.55 20.52 -6.10
C MET A 145 -9.40 20.58 -4.57
N THR A 146 -9.05 21.76 -4.06
CA THR A 146 -8.91 21.98 -2.62
C THR A 146 -10.24 21.82 -1.88
N ALA A 147 -11.34 22.38 -2.41
CA ALA A 147 -12.68 22.20 -1.87
C ALA A 147 -13.13 20.72 -1.92
N ALA A 148 -12.83 20.03 -3.01
CA ALA A 148 -13.12 18.62 -3.18
C ALA A 148 -12.37 17.74 -2.14
N ARG A 149 -11.10 18.07 -1.85
CA ARG A 149 -10.31 17.40 -0.81
C ARG A 149 -10.82 17.68 0.60
N SER A 150 -11.33 18.89 0.87
CA SER A 150 -11.88 19.26 2.17
C SER A 150 -13.27 18.67 2.45
N GLY A 151 -13.96 18.20 1.40
CA GLY A 151 -15.28 17.58 1.50
C GLY A 151 -16.46 18.55 1.64
N THR A 152 -16.25 19.86 1.39
CA THR A 152 -17.31 20.86 1.49
C THR A 152 -18.26 20.79 0.29
N VAL A 153 -19.40 20.13 0.45
CA VAL A 153 -20.38 19.88 -0.63
C VAL A 153 -20.96 21.21 -1.14
N GLU A 154 -21.43 22.06 -0.23
CA GLU A 154 -21.99 23.38 -0.57
C GLU A 154 -20.93 24.27 -1.21
N GLY A 155 -19.70 24.28 -0.68
CA GLY A 155 -18.59 25.04 -1.24
C GLY A 155 -18.25 24.61 -2.67
N VAL A 156 -18.24 23.29 -2.94
CA VAL A 156 -18.06 22.74 -4.29
C VAL A 156 -19.22 23.19 -5.21
N ARG A 157 -20.47 23.15 -4.74
CA ARG A 157 -21.62 23.60 -5.50
C ARG A 157 -21.52 25.08 -5.88
N PHE A 158 -21.13 25.95 -4.96
CA PHE A 158 -20.92 27.36 -5.24
C PHE A 158 -19.81 27.59 -6.27
N LEU A 159 -18.70 26.86 -6.16
CA LEU A 159 -17.60 26.95 -7.14
C LEU A 159 -18.05 26.50 -8.54
N ILE A 160 -18.81 25.43 -8.64
CA ILE A 160 -19.39 24.95 -9.91
C ILE A 160 -20.32 26.00 -10.52
N GLN A 161 -21.21 26.58 -9.72
CA GLN A 161 -22.12 27.64 -10.16
C GLN A 161 -21.38 28.89 -10.62
N ALA A 162 -20.23 29.19 -10.02
CA ALA A 162 -19.36 30.30 -10.42
C ALA A 162 -18.47 29.98 -11.63
N GLY A 163 -18.60 28.81 -12.25
CA GLY A 163 -17.87 28.42 -13.45
C GLY A 163 -16.46 27.88 -13.20
N ALA A 164 -16.26 27.19 -12.09
CA ALA A 164 -15.01 26.45 -11.86
C ALA A 164 -14.82 25.35 -12.91
N ASP A 165 -13.59 25.21 -13.45
CA ASP A 165 -13.24 24.14 -14.40
C ASP A 165 -13.21 22.78 -13.68
N LEU A 166 -14.15 21.89 -14.06
CA LEU A 166 -14.35 20.58 -13.44
C LEU A 166 -13.20 19.60 -13.73
N ASN A 167 -12.61 19.71 -14.92
CA ASN A 167 -11.69 18.72 -15.47
C ASN A 167 -10.23 19.19 -15.48
N ARG A 168 -9.95 20.36 -14.93
CA ARG A 168 -8.58 20.82 -14.72
C ARG A 168 -7.83 19.80 -13.87
N SER A 169 -6.59 19.51 -14.22
CA SER A 169 -5.71 18.62 -13.47
C SER A 169 -4.46 19.36 -12.98
N GLU A 170 -3.97 19.03 -11.80
CA GLU A 170 -2.70 19.56 -11.29
C GLU A 170 -1.51 18.90 -12.00
N SER A 171 -0.39 19.64 -12.16
CA SER A 171 0.75 19.25 -13.00
C SER A 171 1.62 18.13 -12.41
N SER A 172 1.52 17.89 -11.10
CA SER A 172 2.40 16.92 -10.43
C SER A 172 1.98 15.47 -10.68
N ARG A 173 0.67 15.19 -10.66
CA ARG A 173 0.10 13.84 -10.80
C ARG A 173 -1.04 13.75 -11.79
N ASP A 174 -1.38 14.84 -12.49
CA ASP A 174 -2.55 14.97 -13.38
C ASP A 174 -3.86 14.56 -12.67
N GLN A 175 -4.00 14.90 -11.39
CA GLN A 175 -5.20 14.59 -10.62
C GLN A 175 -6.22 15.72 -10.74
N THR A 176 -7.50 15.33 -10.90
CA THR A 176 -8.66 16.25 -10.96
C THR A 176 -9.33 16.38 -9.59
N ALA A 177 -10.25 17.33 -9.46
CA ALA A 177 -11.07 17.50 -8.26
C ALA A 177 -11.85 16.21 -7.92
N LEU A 178 -12.39 15.51 -8.93
CA LEU A 178 -13.12 14.25 -8.75
C LEU A 178 -12.22 13.15 -8.17
N MET A 179 -10.98 13.03 -8.63
CA MET A 179 -10.01 12.07 -8.07
C MET A 179 -9.67 12.39 -6.62
N TRP A 180 -9.55 13.67 -6.26
CA TRP A 180 -9.26 14.07 -4.89
C TRP A 180 -10.43 13.77 -3.95
N ALA A 181 -11.68 14.06 -4.38
CA ALA A 181 -12.87 13.69 -3.63
C ALA A 181 -12.99 12.17 -3.45
N ALA A 182 -12.74 11.39 -4.53
CA ALA A 182 -12.80 9.93 -4.49
C ALA A 182 -11.74 9.32 -3.57
N ALA A 183 -10.52 9.87 -3.56
CA ALA A 183 -9.45 9.42 -2.68
C ALA A 183 -9.75 9.66 -1.20
N GLN A 184 -10.54 10.68 -0.87
CA GLN A 184 -10.91 11.01 0.51
C GLN A 184 -12.27 10.38 0.94
N GLY A 185 -13.02 9.78 0.02
CA GLY A 185 -14.32 9.19 0.30
C GLY A 185 -15.48 10.19 0.40
N HIS A 186 -15.33 11.39 -0.19
CA HIS A 186 -16.35 12.43 -0.12
C HIS A 186 -17.47 12.21 -1.13
N LEU A 187 -18.36 11.25 -0.87
CA LEU A 187 -19.47 10.87 -1.76
C LEU A 187 -20.35 12.07 -2.17
N GLY A 188 -20.67 12.96 -1.22
CA GLY A 188 -21.49 14.13 -1.52
C GLY A 188 -20.84 15.05 -2.57
N VAL A 189 -19.53 15.28 -2.46
CA VAL A 189 -18.75 16.06 -3.43
C VAL A 189 -18.67 15.34 -4.79
N VAL A 190 -18.45 14.02 -4.78
CA VAL A 190 -18.44 13.21 -6.01
C VAL A 190 -19.77 13.31 -6.76
N ARG A 191 -20.89 13.28 -6.03
CA ARG A 191 -22.24 13.47 -6.63
C ARG A 191 -22.39 14.82 -7.32
N GLU A 192 -21.98 15.90 -6.67
CA GLU A 192 -22.05 17.25 -7.26
C GLU A 192 -21.17 17.38 -8.51
N LEU A 193 -19.92 16.87 -8.45
CA LEU A 193 -18.99 16.94 -9.58
C LEU A 193 -19.49 16.13 -10.79
N ILE A 194 -20.01 14.93 -10.57
CA ILE A 194 -20.54 14.09 -11.67
C ILE A 194 -21.83 14.70 -12.24
N ALA A 195 -22.74 15.19 -11.38
CA ALA A 195 -23.95 15.86 -11.83
C ALA A 195 -23.66 17.11 -12.68
N ALA A 196 -22.53 17.78 -12.41
CA ALA A 196 -22.05 18.92 -13.19
C ALA A 196 -21.31 18.53 -14.48
N GLY A 197 -21.03 17.23 -14.72
CA GLY A 197 -20.36 16.75 -15.93
C GLY A 197 -18.86 16.57 -15.82
N ALA A 198 -18.33 16.36 -14.63
CA ALA A 198 -16.92 15.99 -14.45
C ALA A 198 -16.64 14.62 -15.12
N ASN A 199 -15.47 14.48 -15.73
CA ASN A 199 -15.06 13.25 -16.42
C ASN A 199 -14.81 12.11 -15.40
N ILE A 200 -15.71 11.14 -15.40
CA ILE A 200 -15.74 10.03 -14.44
C ILE A 200 -14.55 9.08 -14.57
N ASP A 201 -13.96 8.99 -15.75
CA ASP A 201 -12.89 8.05 -16.12
C ASP A 201 -11.54 8.72 -16.39
N ASP A 202 -11.37 9.98 -16.04
CA ASP A 202 -10.05 10.63 -16.12
C ASP A 202 -9.02 9.85 -15.29
N ARG A 203 -7.76 9.91 -15.72
CA ARG A 203 -6.67 9.13 -15.11
C ARG A 203 -5.56 10.05 -14.62
N SER A 204 -5.08 9.75 -13.43
CA SER A 204 -3.84 10.36 -12.95
C SER A 204 -2.64 9.97 -13.83
N LYS A 205 -1.58 10.74 -13.76
CA LYS A 205 -0.36 10.55 -14.54
C LYS A 205 0.26 9.18 -14.32
N VAL A 206 0.55 8.49 -15.41
CA VAL A 206 1.37 7.27 -15.39
C VAL A 206 2.84 7.67 -15.41
N ARG A 207 3.62 7.15 -14.48
CA ARG A 207 5.07 7.39 -14.41
C ARG A 207 5.82 6.10 -14.25
N PRO A 208 6.88 5.88 -15.03
CA PRO A 208 7.83 4.82 -14.76
C PRO A 208 8.54 5.12 -13.42
N MET A 209 8.57 4.14 -12.54
CA MET A 209 9.24 4.22 -11.24
C MET A 209 10.03 2.94 -11.01
N LEU A 210 11.25 3.10 -10.50
CA LEU A 210 12.05 1.95 -10.09
C LEU A 210 11.45 1.34 -8.83
N MET A 211 10.93 0.13 -8.96
CA MET A 211 10.35 -0.66 -7.87
C MET A 211 11.23 -1.87 -7.58
N PHE A 212 11.10 -2.43 -6.40
CA PHE A 212 11.84 -3.63 -6.01
C PHE A 212 10.90 -4.84 -6.04
N VAL A 213 11.34 -5.96 -6.61
CA VAL A 213 10.52 -7.17 -6.80
C VAL A 213 10.84 -8.25 -5.79
N ASP A 214 12.04 -8.27 -5.23
CA ASP A 214 12.43 -9.24 -4.21
C ASP A 214 13.13 -8.58 -3.04
N GLY A 215 12.57 -8.77 -1.86
CA GLY A 215 13.21 -8.45 -0.60
C GLY A 215 13.36 -9.72 0.21
N SER A 216 14.34 -10.55 -0.13
CA SER A 216 14.67 -11.67 0.73
C SER A 216 15.44 -11.19 1.95
N ASN A 217 15.03 -11.69 3.12
CA ASN A 217 15.75 -11.70 4.38
C ASN A 217 16.98 -10.78 4.50
N GLY A 218 16.81 -9.64 5.12
CA GLY A 218 17.93 -8.98 5.80
C GLY A 218 18.70 -7.93 5.01
N GLY A 219 18.13 -7.24 4.05
CA GLY A 219 18.64 -5.91 3.72
C GLY A 219 19.26 -5.65 2.37
N ALA A 220 19.28 -6.57 1.44
CA ALA A 220 19.67 -6.27 0.08
C ALA A 220 18.42 -6.11 -0.80
N PHE A 221 18.15 -4.90 -1.26
CA PHE A 221 17.18 -4.63 -2.31
C PHE A 221 17.82 -5.03 -3.64
N ASP A 222 17.65 -6.30 -4.02
CA ASP A 222 18.51 -6.87 -5.04
C ASP A 222 18.10 -6.55 -6.46
N HIS A 223 16.82 -6.18 -6.73
CA HIS A 223 16.39 -5.96 -8.13
C HIS A 223 15.38 -4.83 -8.23
N GLY A 224 15.77 -3.79 -8.97
CA GLY A 224 14.86 -2.76 -9.44
C GLY A 224 14.20 -3.20 -10.75
N VAL A 225 12.88 -3.11 -10.81
CA VAL A 225 12.09 -3.25 -12.02
C VAL A 225 11.42 -1.92 -12.29
N MET A 226 11.47 -1.46 -13.55
CA MET A 226 10.72 -0.27 -13.96
C MET A 226 9.24 -0.63 -14.06
N GLU A 227 8.44 -0.09 -13.15
CA GLU A 227 6.98 -0.25 -13.15
C GLU A 227 6.28 1.07 -13.43
N ASN A 228 5.20 0.99 -14.17
CA ASN A 228 4.34 2.13 -14.44
C ASN A 228 3.38 2.35 -13.25
N LEU A 229 3.66 3.34 -12.41
CA LEU A 229 2.78 3.73 -11.32
C LEU A 229 1.85 4.88 -11.71
N GLY A 230 0.70 4.98 -11.03
CA GLY A 230 -0.33 5.96 -11.33
C GLY A 230 -1.38 5.43 -12.30
N GLY A 231 -1.97 6.31 -13.10
CA GLY A 231 -3.07 5.93 -13.98
C GLY A 231 -4.36 5.60 -13.22
N TYR A 232 -4.51 6.13 -12.01
CA TYR A 232 -5.67 5.89 -11.16
C TYR A 232 -6.85 6.73 -11.62
N SER A 233 -7.98 6.07 -11.90
CA SER A 233 -9.29 6.70 -12.06
C SER A 233 -9.93 6.97 -10.69
N PRO A 234 -11.02 7.77 -10.61
CA PRO A 234 -11.78 7.94 -9.37
C PRO A 234 -12.20 6.60 -8.75
N LEU A 235 -12.64 5.61 -9.55
CA LEU A 235 -13.01 4.28 -9.07
C LEU A 235 -11.81 3.51 -8.48
N LEU A 236 -10.62 3.62 -9.09
CA LEU A 236 -9.40 3.02 -8.55
C LEU A 236 -8.98 3.64 -7.21
N PHE A 237 -9.17 4.96 -7.03
CA PHE A 237 -8.94 5.61 -5.73
C PHE A 237 -9.91 5.10 -4.68
N ALA A 238 -11.20 4.98 -5.02
CA ALA A 238 -12.23 4.43 -4.14
C ALA A 238 -11.93 2.97 -3.75
N ALA A 239 -11.55 2.13 -4.73
CA ALA A 239 -11.20 0.73 -4.52
C ALA A 239 -9.97 0.56 -3.62
N LYS A 240 -8.94 1.39 -3.81
CA LYS A 240 -7.73 1.37 -2.99
C LYS A 240 -7.98 1.71 -1.53
N ASN A 241 -8.89 2.66 -1.28
CA ASN A 241 -9.13 3.20 0.05
C ASN A 241 -10.38 2.59 0.73
N GLY A 242 -11.10 1.68 0.06
CA GLY A 242 -12.24 0.96 0.64
C GLY A 242 -13.54 1.78 0.73
N HIS A 243 -13.70 2.79 -0.11
CA HIS A 243 -14.90 3.64 -0.09
C HIS A 243 -16.04 2.96 -0.85
N LEU A 244 -16.72 1.99 -0.22
CA LEU A 244 -17.73 1.13 -0.83
C LEU A 244 -18.88 1.91 -1.49
N GLU A 245 -19.60 2.73 -0.73
CA GLU A 245 -20.77 3.47 -1.24
C GLU A 245 -20.39 4.43 -2.38
N LEU A 246 -19.18 5.00 -2.31
CA LEU A 246 -18.67 5.89 -3.35
C LEU A 246 -18.31 5.08 -4.61
N ALA A 247 -17.66 3.93 -4.46
CA ALA A 247 -17.35 3.05 -5.59
C ALA A 247 -18.62 2.57 -6.30
N GLU A 248 -19.62 2.15 -5.53
CA GLU A 248 -20.93 1.73 -6.05
C GLU A 248 -21.59 2.88 -6.83
N PHE A 249 -21.60 4.08 -6.27
CA PHE A 249 -22.14 5.25 -6.98
C PHE A 249 -21.40 5.55 -8.28
N LEU A 250 -20.05 5.45 -8.30
CA LEU A 250 -19.26 5.63 -9.53
C LEU A 250 -19.61 4.59 -10.59
N VAL A 251 -19.73 3.31 -10.21
CA VAL A 251 -20.13 2.23 -11.14
C VAL A 251 -21.53 2.48 -11.70
N GLN A 252 -22.51 2.81 -10.85
CA GLN A 252 -23.89 3.15 -11.27
C GLN A 252 -23.93 4.39 -12.15
N SER A 253 -22.99 5.32 -12.00
CA SER A 253 -22.86 6.51 -12.84
C SER A 253 -22.10 6.27 -14.15
N GLY A 254 -21.71 5.02 -14.45
CA GLY A 254 -21.10 4.62 -15.71
C GLY A 254 -19.56 4.65 -15.72
N ALA A 255 -18.90 4.65 -14.56
CA ALA A 255 -17.45 4.47 -14.50
C ALA A 255 -17.06 3.10 -15.09
N ASN A 256 -15.97 3.06 -15.86
CA ASN A 256 -15.45 1.81 -16.41
C ASN A 256 -14.91 0.93 -15.27
N ILE A 257 -15.66 -0.15 -14.98
CA ILE A 257 -15.43 -1.04 -13.83
C ILE A 257 -14.09 -1.80 -13.93
N ASP A 258 -13.59 -2.07 -15.14
CA ASP A 258 -12.36 -2.81 -15.40
C ASP A 258 -11.20 -1.92 -15.87
N ARG A 259 -11.33 -0.59 -15.78
CA ARG A 259 -10.27 0.32 -16.22
C ARG A 259 -8.99 0.15 -15.38
N PRO A 260 -7.87 -0.33 -15.95
CA PRO A 260 -6.70 -0.66 -15.17
C PRO A 260 -5.88 0.58 -14.82
N SER A 261 -5.14 0.52 -13.71
CA SER A 261 -4.07 1.44 -13.33
C SER A 261 -2.86 1.34 -14.27
N GLY A 262 -1.84 2.16 -14.05
CA GLY A 262 -0.62 2.17 -14.87
C GLY A 262 0.14 0.84 -14.89
N ASN A 263 0.10 0.07 -13.80
CA ASN A 263 0.71 -1.27 -13.71
C ASN A 263 -0.25 -2.41 -14.10
N GLY A 264 -1.43 -2.09 -14.61
CA GLY A 264 -2.40 -3.08 -15.08
C GLY A 264 -3.41 -3.58 -14.04
N ALA A 265 -3.35 -3.15 -12.78
CA ALA A 265 -4.30 -3.59 -11.77
C ALA A 265 -5.68 -2.95 -11.98
N THR A 266 -6.72 -3.78 -12.11
CA THR A 266 -8.12 -3.33 -12.20
C THR A 266 -8.66 -2.92 -10.82
N PRO A 267 -9.79 -2.18 -10.72
CA PRO A 267 -10.43 -1.87 -9.44
C PRO A 267 -10.67 -3.10 -8.57
N LEU A 268 -11.09 -4.23 -9.16
CA LEU A 268 -11.29 -5.50 -8.46
C LEU A 268 -9.96 -6.01 -7.85
N VAL A 269 -8.89 -6.08 -8.64
CA VAL A 269 -7.56 -6.50 -8.15
C VAL A 269 -7.07 -5.57 -7.04
N VAL A 270 -7.25 -4.25 -7.19
CA VAL A 270 -6.86 -3.26 -6.19
C VAL A 270 -7.66 -3.43 -4.89
N ALA A 271 -8.98 -3.61 -4.97
CA ALA A 271 -9.85 -3.80 -3.82
C ALA A 271 -9.46 -5.06 -3.01
N VAL A 272 -9.31 -6.20 -3.71
CA VAL A 272 -8.90 -7.46 -3.08
C VAL A 272 -7.51 -7.34 -2.46
N HIS A 273 -6.53 -6.82 -3.20
CA HIS A 273 -5.17 -6.65 -2.70
C HIS A 273 -5.10 -5.72 -1.48
N SER A 274 -5.95 -4.68 -1.44
CA SER A 274 -6.05 -3.75 -0.30
C SER A 274 -6.87 -4.31 0.87
N GLY A 275 -7.58 -5.44 0.70
CA GLY A 275 -8.38 -6.11 1.73
C GLY A 275 -9.78 -5.53 1.94
N HIS A 276 -10.34 -4.96 0.90
CA HIS A 276 -11.70 -4.42 0.90
C HIS A 276 -12.67 -5.41 0.26
N SER A 277 -12.95 -6.50 0.97
CA SER A 277 -13.71 -7.66 0.46
C SER A 277 -15.14 -7.31 0.07
N ASP A 278 -15.83 -6.46 0.86
CA ASP A 278 -17.19 -6.02 0.53
C ASP A 278 -17.23 -5.19 -0.76
N LEU A 279 -16.24 -4.33 -0.96
CA LEU A 279 -16.11 -3.55 -2.19
C LEU A 279 -15.79 -4.46 -3.38
N ALA A 280 -14.92 -5.45 -3.19
CA ALA A 280 -14.61 -6.44 -4.23
C ALA A 280 -15.85 -7.27 -4.63
N ALA A 281 -16.65 -7.70 -3.65
CA ALA A 281 -17.92 -8.40 -3.91
C ALA A 281 -18.89 -7.51 -4.69
N MET A 282 -19.06 -6.26 -4.29
CA MET A 282 -19.88 -5.29 -5.03
C MET A 282 -19.42 -5.13 -6.48
N LEU A 283 -18.10 -5.04 -6.73
CA LEU A 283 -17.57 -4.96 -8.10
C LEU A 283 -17.90 -6.22 -8.92
N LEU A 284 -17.79 -7.42 -8.32
CA LEU A 284 -18.17 -8.67 -8.97
C LEU A 284 -19.65 -8.72 -9.31
N ASP A 285 -20.53 -8.31 -8.38
CA ASP A 285 -21.98 -8.25 -8.61
C ASP A 285 -22.38 -7.29 -9.75
N HIS A 286 -21.53 -6.26 -9.99
CA HIS A 286 -21.70 -5.32 -11.11
C HIS A 286 -20.95 -5.73 -12.38
N GLY A 287 -20.39 -6.95 -12.43
CA GLY A 287 -19.82 -7.54 -13.64
C GLY A 287 -18.35 -7.21 -13.88
N ALA A 288 -17.55 -6.88 -12.84
CA ALA A 288 -16.10 -6.78 -12.98
C ALA A 288 -15.50 -8.13 -13.40
N ASP A 289 -14.54 -8.09 -14.34
CA ASP A 289 -13.85 -9.29 -14.82
C ASP A 289 -12.92 -9.89 -13.76
N PRO A 290 -13.25 -11.08 -13.20
CA PRO A 290 -12.41 -11.73 -12.20
C PRO A 290 -11.11 -12.30 -12.78
N ASN A 291 -11.03 -12.44 -14.10
CA ASN A 291 -9.91 -13.05 -14.81
C ASN A 291 -8.92 -12.06 -15.41
N SER A 292 -9.13 -10.76 -15.20
CA SER A 292 -8.18 -9.74 -15.66
C SER A 292 -6.79 -9.97 -15.09
N ILE A 293 -5.82 -10.22 -15.97
CA ILE A 293 -4.42 -10.53 -15.61
C ILE A 293 -3.43 -9.44 -16.05
N SER A 294 -3.91 -8.26 -16.41
CA SER A 294 -3.09 -7.16 -16.91
C SER A 294 -2.00 -6.70 -15.93
N ALA A 295 -2.18 -6.94 -14.63
CA ALA A 295 -1.16 -6.72 -13.60
C ALA A 295 -0.09 -7.83 -13.52
N GLY A 296 -0.26 -8.92 -14.29
CA GLY A 296 0.54 -10.14 -14.20
C GLY A 296 -0.02 -11.14 -13.20
N TYR A 297 -1.06 -10.79 -12.46
CA TYR A 297 -1.85 -11.64 -11.55
C TYR A 297 -3.29 -11.11 -11.51
N ASN A 298 -4.23 -11.96 -11.15
CA ASN A 298 -5.64 -11.60 -11.04
C ASN A 298 -6.11 -11.47 -9.58
N ALA A 299 -7.39 -11.16 -9.39
CA ALA A 299 -7.99 -11.00 -8.08
C ALA A 299 -7.93 -12.30 -7.24
N LEU A 300 -8.04 -13.50 -7.84
CA LEU A 300 -7.98 -14.77 -7.13
C LEU A 300 -6.58 -15.00 -6.51
N HIS A 301 -5.50 -14.68 -7.22
CA HIS A 301 -4.14 -14.72 -6.67
C HIS A 301 -3.97 -13.76 -5.49
N ALA A 302 -4.50 -12.54 -5.61
CA ALA A 302 -4.46 -11.57 -4.52
C ALA A 302 -5.27 -12.02 -3.29
N ALA A 303 -6.42 -12.65 -3.49
CA ALA A 303 -7.26 -13.21 -2.43
C ALA A 303 -6.58 -14.34 -1.68
N ILE A 304 -5.92 -15.26 -2.41
CA ILE A 304 -5.13 -16.34 -1.80
C ILE A 304 -3.93 -15.78 -1.03
N LEU A 305 -3.23 -14.81 -1.59
CA LEU A 305 -2.14 -14.11 -0.89
C LEU A 305 -2.62 -13.51 0.44
N ARG A 306 -3.84 -13.02 0.51
CA ARG A 306 -4.43 -12.48 1.74
C ARG A 306 -5.04 -13.56 2.66
N GLY A 307 -5.34 -14.74 2.15
CA GLY A 307 -6.05 -15.79 2.87
C GLY A 307 -7.52 -15.47 3.14
N ASP A 308 -8.13 -14.69 2.28
CA ASP A 308 -9.53 -14.30 2.39
C ASP A 308 -10.45 -15.32 1.71
N SER A 309 -10.91 -16.29 2.47
CA SER A 309 -11.74 -17.39 1.95
C SER A 309 -13.10 -16.91 1.42
N ALA A 310 -13.66 -15.84 1.98
CA ALA A 310 -14.96 -15.34 1.55
C ALA A 310 -14.88 -14.75 0.14
N ILE A 311 -13.87 -13.92 -0.12
CA ILE A 311 -13.69 -13.32 -1.44
C ILE A 311 -13.20 -14.34 -2.47
N ILE A 312 -12.41 -15.35 -2.05
CA ILE A 312 -12.03 -16.48 -2.93
C ILE A 312 -13.27 -17.18 -3.45
N GLU A 313 -14.22 -17.50 -2.57
CA GLU A 313 -15.46 -18.15 -2.97
C GLU A 313 -16.32 -17.25 -3.88
N ALA A 314 -16.47 -15.97 -3.56
CA ALA A 314 -17.16 -15.02 -4.42
C ALA A 314 -16.53 -14.90 -5.82
N LEU A 315 -15.20 -14.83 -5.91
CA LEU A 315 -14.50 -14.82 -7.20
C LEU A 315 -14.77 -16.06 -8.02
N LEU A 316 -14.72 -17.24 -7.41
CA LEU A 316 -14.98 -18.51 -8.09
C LEU A 316 -16.46 -18.62 -8.55
N GLN A 317 -17.41 -18.15 -7.72
CA GLN A 317 -18.83 -18.06 -8.08
C GLN A 317 -19.06 -17.16 -9.30
N HIS A 318 -18.26 -16.10 -9.46
CA HIS A 318 -18.32 -15.18 -10.60
C HIS A 318 -17.42 -15.60 -11.77
N GLY A 319 -16.92 -16.85 -11.78
CA GLY A 319 -16.20 -17.42 -12.91
C GLY A 319 -14.71 -17.12 -12.96
N ALA A 320 -14.07 -16.87 -11.82
CA ALA A 320 -12.60 -16.82 -11.75
C ALA A 320 -12.01 -18.17 -12.14
N ASP A 321 -11.02 -18.18 -13.04
CA ASP A 321 -10.31 -19.39 -13.46
C ASP A 321 -9.37 -19.87 -12.34
N PRO A 322 -9.65 -21.06 -11.73
CA PRO A 322 -8.84 -21.60 -10.66
C PRO A 322 -7.48 -22.15 -11.14
N ASN A 323 -7.21 -22.12 -12.46
CA ASN A 323 -5.97 -22.61 -13.07
C ASN A 323 -5.13 -21.51 -13.71
N GLN A 324 -5.58 -20.26 -13.64
CA GLN A 324 -4.85 -19.12 -14.19
C GLN A 324 -3.46 -19.01 -13.54
N ARG A 325 -2.42 -18.86 -14.37
CA ARG A 325 -1.04 -18.73 -13.87
C ARG A 325 -0.65 -17.28 -13.61
N ILE A 326 0.18 -17.07 -12.59
CA ILE A 326 0.86 -15.79 -12.35
C ILE A 326 1.88 -15.55 -13.45
N LEU A 327 1.82 -14.38 -14.11
CA LEU A 327 2.75 -13.99 -15.16
C LEU A 327 3.90 -13.12 -14.65
N LYS A 328 3.67 -12.40 -13.53
CA LYS A 328 4.58 -11.39 -13.02
C LYS A 328 4.44 -11.25 -11.52
N ALA A 329 5.57 -11.06 -10.83
CA ALA A 329 5.60 -10.78 -9.40
C ALA A 329 5.03 -9.38 -9.09
N THR A 330 4.49 -9.18 -7.88
CA THR A 330 4.03 -7.84 -7.47
C THR A 330 5.22 -6.94 -7.18
N PRO A 331 5.20 -5.69 -7.67
CA PRO A 331 6.22 -4.71 -7.31
C PRO A 331 6.05 -4.27 -5.84
N THR A 332 7.16 -4.08 -5.14
CA THR A 332 7.16 -3.62 -3.75
C THR A 332 7.78 -2.25 -3.62
N GLN A 333 7.22 -1.41 -2.76
CA GLN A 333 7.89 -0.19 -2.32
C GLN A 333 8.87 -0.49 -1.18
N ARG A 334 9.96 0.29 -1.11
CA ARG A 334 11.07 0.06 -0.17
C ARG A 334 10.67 0.04 1.32
N ALA A 335 9.53 0.61 1.67
CA ALA A 335 9.07 0.78 3.04
C ALA A 335 7.64 0.27 3.28
N SER A 336 7.05 -0.49 2.34
CA SER A 336 5.67 -0.96 2.51
C SER A 336 5.65 -2.34 3.17
N GLU A 337 4.69 -2.54 4.05
CA GLU A 337 4.32 -3.84 4.62
C GLU A 337 3.47 -4.67 3.66
N ASP A 338 3.60 -4.43 2.35
CA ASP A 338 2.70 -4.94 1.33
C ASP A 338 2.76 -6.48 1.27
N TRP A 339 1.62 -7.05 1.05
CA TRP A 339 1.43 -8.43 0.66
C TRP A 339 2.03 -8.64 -0.72
N VAL A 340 2.97 -9.58 -0.87
CA VAL A 340 3.82 -9.67 -2.06
C VAL A 340 3.76 -11.04 -2.68
N LEU A 341 3.42 -11.10 -3.98
CA LEU A 341 3.69 -12.25 -4.82
C LEU A 341 5.15 -12.15 -5.29
N ARG A 342 5.99 -13.07 -4.83
CA ARG A 342 7.44 -13.08 -5.10
C ARG A 342 7.72 -13.63 -6.50
N THR A 343 8.94 -13.42 -6.99
CA THR A 343 9.40 -14.00 -8.26
C THR A 343 9.29 -15.53 -8.28
N ALA A 344 9.48 -16.20 -7.14
CA ALA A 344 9.28 -17.63 -6.99
C ALA A 344 7.83 -18.10 -7.23
N HIS A 345 6.85 -17.19 -7.16
CA HIS A 345 5.44 -17.50 -7.42
C HIS A 345 5.04 -17.31 -8.90
N VAL A 346 5.94 -16.79 -9.74
CA VAL A 346 5.68 -16.66 -11.18
C VAL A 346 5.49 -18.06 -11.77
N THR A 347 4.51 -18.22 -12.63
CA THR A 347 3.98 -19.46 -13.20
C THR A 347 3.15 -20.34 -12.24
N ALA A 348 3.02 -19.98 -10.96
CA ALA A 348 2.16 -20.69 -10.02
C ALA A 348 0.67 -20.55 -10.41
N THR A 349 -0.08 -21.62 -10.19
CA THR A 349 -1.55 -21.62 -10.22
C THR A 349 -2.12 -21.23 -8.85
N PRO A 350 -3.39 -20.86 -8.73
CA PRO A 350 -4.06 -20.64 -7.45
C PRO A 350 -3.90 -21.81 -6.46
N TYR A 351 -4.05 -23.05 -6.94
CA TYR A 351 -3.90 -24.23 -6.10
C TYR A 351 -2.46 -24.41 -5.57
N TRP A 352 -1.47 -24.27 -6.46
CA TRP A 352 -0.07 -24.32 -6.09
C TRP A 352 0.29 -23.22 -5.08
N LEU A 353 -0.25 -22.01 -5.29
CA LEU A 353 -0.04 -20.85 -4.40
C LEU A 353 -0.65 -21.08 -3.01
N ALA A 354 -1.87 -21.64 -2.95
CA ALA A 354 -2.53 -22.01 -1.69
C ALA A 354 -1.73 -23.07 -0.93
N ALA A 355 -1.15 -24.07 -1.64
CA ALA A 355 -0.25 -25.04 -1.05
C ALA A 355 1.02 -24.38 -0.50
N ASN A 356 1.65 -23.44 -1.24
CA ASN A 356 2.82 -22.69 -0.81
C ASN A 356 2.58 -21.90 0.47
N PHE A 357 1.40 -21.31 0.63
CA PHE A 357 1.00 -20.59 1.85
C PHE A 357 0.42 -21.50 2.95
N ARG A 358 0.40 -22.82 2.73
CA ARG A 358 -0.11 -23.80 3.68
C ARG A 358 -1.55 -23.55 4.10
N GLU A 359 -2.42 -23.42 3.09
CA GLU A 359 -3.86 -23.13 3.23
C GLU A 359 -4.72 -24.33 2.80
N PRO A 360 -4.78 -25.42 3.58
CA PRO A 360 -5.48 -26.63 3.19
C PRO A 360 -6.98 -26.42 2.94
N ALA A 361 -7.61 -25.49 3.63
CA ALA A 361 -9.03 -25.14 3.40
C ALA A 361 -9.22 -24.50 2.02
N ILE A 362 -8.37 -23.55 1.65
CA ILE A 362 -8.42 -22.88 0.34
C ILE A 362 -8.12 -23.90 -0.78
N MET A 363 -7.15 -24.80 -0.58
CA MET A 363 -6.87 -25.87 -1.53
C MET A 363 -8.11 -26.73 -1.82
N LYS A 364 -8.86 -27.13 -0.79
CA LYS A 364 -10.11 -27.90 -0.94
C LYS A 364 -11.18 -27.10 -1.70
N THR A 365 -11.36 -25.83 -1.37
CA THR A 365 -12.28 -24.94 -2.09
C THR A 365 -11.93 -24.87 -3.56
N LEU A 366 -10.66 -24.63 -3.91
CA LEU A 366 -10.19 -24.51 -5.29
C LEU A 366 -10.45 -25.79 -6.10
N VAL A 367 -10.18 -26.97 -5.54
CA VAL A 367 -10.48 -28.25 -6.21
C VAL A 367 -11.99 -28.43 -6.39
N GLY A 368 -12.80 -28.06 -5.40
CA GLY A 368 -14.27 -28.07 -5.54
C GLY A 368 -14.78 -27.24 -6.70
N TRP A 369 -14.01 -26.23 -7.12
CA TRP A 369 -14.30 -25.37 -8.26
C TRP A 369 -13.48 -25.70 -9.53
N GLY A 370 -12.85 -26.88 -9.59
CA GLY A 370 -12.21 -27.39 -10.80
C GLY A 370 -10.73 -26.99 -10.96
N ALA A 371 -10.04 -26.66 -9.86
CA ALA A 371 -8.59 -26.50 -9.91
C ALA A 371 -7.93 -27.83 -10.24
N ASP A 372 -7.00 -27.83 -11.19
CA ASP A 372 -6.15 -28.97 -11.49
C ASP A 372 -5.00 -29.03 -10.48
N SER A 373 -5.11 -29.97 -9.55
CA SER A 373 -4.13 -30.20 -8.47
C SER A 373 -2.79 -30.72 -8.98
N SER A 374 -2.70 -31.23 -10.22
CA SER A 374 -1.48 -31.78 -10.79
C SER A 374 -0.53 -30.72 -11.36
N LEU A 375 -1.01 -29.49 -11.54
CA LEU A 375 -0.21 -28.42 -12.14
C LEU A 375 0.94 -27.99 -11.24
N THR A 376 2.15 -28.07 -11.77
CA THR A 376 3.38 -27.55 -11.14
C THR A 376 3.62 -26.10 -11.51
N ASN A 377 4.50 -25.39 -10.80
CA ASN A 377 5.09 -24.19 -11.34
C ASN A 377 6.02 -24.56 -12.51
N GLU A 378 6.01 -23.80 -13.60
CA GLU A 378 6.77 -24.17 -14.81
C GLU A 378 8.23 -23.76 -14.73
N LYS A 379 8.51 -22.64 -14.04
CA LYS A 379 9.85 -22.05 -13.99
C LYS A 379 10.09 -21.35 -12.68
N GLU A 380 11.29 -21.44 -12.18
CA GLU A 380 11.84 -20.57 -11.14
C GLU A 380 13.04 -19.83 -11.72
N TYR A 381 13.03 -18.51 -11.62
CA TYR A 381 14.07 -17.67 -12.23
C TYR A 381 15.17 -17.32 -11.23
N GLU A 382 16.41 -17.25 -11.74
CA GLU A 382 17.58 -16.86 -10.97
C GLU A 382 17.39 -15.49 -10.33
N ARG A 383 17.75 -15.39 -9.04
CA ARG A 383 17.83 -14.09 -8.35
C ARG A 383 19.05 -13.33 -8.84
N LEU A 384 18.82 -12.17 -9.41
CA LEU A 384 19.90 -11.33 -9.89
C LEU A 384 20.61 -10.64 -8.71
N ARG A 385 21.87 -10.98 -8.46
CA ARG A 385 22.68 -10.41 -7.36
C ARG A 385 23.71 -9.39 -7.82
N ASP A 386 23.88 -9.20 -9.12
CA ASP A 386 24.94 -8.37 -9.68
C ASP A 386 24.56 -6.88 -9.74
N ARG A 387 25.53 -6.01 -9.42
CA ARG A 387 25.37 -4.55 -9.43
C ARG A 387 25.09 -4.00 -10.83
N ARG A 388 25.59 -4.65 -11.89
CA ARG A 388 25.36 -4.27 -13.30
C ARG A 388 23.93 -4.51 -13.75
N SER A 389 23.26 -5.53 -13.20
CA SER A 389 21.85 -5.83 -13.44
C SER A 389 20.90 -4.81 -12.83
N ARG A 390 21.40 -3.90 -11.97
CA ARG A 390 20.59 -2.85 -11.32
C ARG A 390 20.35 -1.65 -12.23
N GLU A 391 21.27 -1.37 -13.14
CA GLU A 391 21.18 -0.24 -14.06
C GLU A 391 20.31 -0.56 -15.29
N ASN A 392 20.26 -1.83 -15.68
CA ASN A 392 19.45 -2.30 -16.79
C ASN A 392 18.99 -3.75 -16.53
N PRO A 393 17.97 -3.96 -15.66
CA PRO A 393 17.55 -5.29 -15.27
C PRO A 393 17.01 -6.03 -16.51
N PRO A 394 17.46 -7.28 -16.78
CA PRO A 394 16.91 -8.09 -17.85
C PRO A 394 15.43 -8.34 -17.62
N SER A 395 14.66 -8.42 -18.69
CA SER A 395 13.27 -8.86 -18.63
C SER A 395 13.20 -10.27 -18.03
N ILE A 396 12.01 -10.68 -17.55
CA ILE A 396 11.87 -12.01 -16.94
C ILE A 396 12.26 -13.13 -17.92
N ASP A 397 12.02 -12.94 -19.21
CA ASP A 397 12.33 -13.90 -20.26
C ASP A 397 13.83 -14.04 -20.54
N GLU A 398 14.62 -13.03 -20.16
CA GLU A 398 16.08 -13.02 -20.30
C GLU A 398 16.80 -13.61 -19.07
N ARG A 399 16.06 -13.93 -18.00
CA ARG A 399 16.63 -14.50 -16.78
C ARG A 399 16.87 -16.00 -16.92
N ARG A 400 17.96 -16.47 -16.34
CA ARG A 400 18.24 -17.89 -16.27
C ARG A 400 17.19 -18.61 -15.43
N VAL A 401 16.65 -19.70 -15.96
CA VAL A 401 15.81 -20.64 -15.19
C VAL A 401 16.73 -21.49 -14.31
N VAL A 402 16.45 -21.49 -13.00
CA VAL A 402 17.26 -22.21 -11.99
C VAL A 402 16.44 -23.23 -11.19
N GLY A 403 15.14 -23.31 -11.46
CA GLY A 403 14.22 -24.22 -10.78
C GLY A 403 12.87 -24.27 -11.50
N GLY A 404 11.93 -24.93 -10.87
CA GLY A 404 10.58 -25.13 -11.36
C GLY A 404 10.14 -26.57 -11.21
N TYR A 405 9.02 -26.88 -11.82
CA TYR A 405 8.35 -28.18 -11.79
C TYR A 405 8.01 -28.69 -10.38
N ALA A 406 8.12 -27.83 -9.35
CA ALA A 406 7.71 -28.21 -8.02
C ALA A 406 6.20 -28.51 -7.98
N SER A 407 5.85 -29.69 -7.49
CA SER A 407 4.46 -30.08 -7.29
C SER A 407 3.82 -29.29 -6.14
N PRO A 408 2.48 -29.21 -6.02
CA PRO A 408 1.82 -28.63 -4.86
C PRO A 408 2.25 -29.27 -3.53
N ILE A 409 2.59 -30.57 -3.50
CA ILE A 409 3.15 -31.22 -2.30
C ILE A 409 4.50 -30.60 -1.94
N GLN A 410 5.42 -30.49 -2.90
CA GLN A 410 6.71 -29.84 -2.69
C GLN A 410 6.56 -28.37 -2.32
N SER A 411 5.59 -27.69 -2.93
CA SER A 411 5.28 -26.30 -2.60
C SER A 411 4.83 -26.14 -1.15
N ALA A 412 3.96 -27.02 -0.63
CA ALA A 412 3.54 -27.00 0.77
C ALA A 412 4.70 -27.24 1.75
N ILE A 413 5.66 -28.09 1.36
CA ILE A 413 6.85 -28.37 2.16
C ILE A 413 7.84 -27.20 2.13
N LYS A 414 8.13 -26.66 0.94
CA LYS A 414 9.09 -25.56 0.74
C LYS A 414 8.55 -24.21 1.20
N GLY A 415 7.24 -24.04 1.18
CA GLY A 415 6.53 -22.82 1.51
C GLY A 415 6.52 -22.47 3.00
N GLU A 416 5.83 -21.42 3.31
CA GLU A 416 5.62 -20.91 4.67
C GLU A 416 4.27 -20.18 4.76
N SER A 417 3.63 -20.23 5.93
CA SER A 417 2.34 -19.53 6.13
C SER A 417 2.49 -18.00 6.16
N ARG A 418 3.72 -17.49 6.24
CA ARG A 418 4.00 -16.06 6.22
C ARG A 418 3.82 -15.47 4.84
N ARG A 419 3.07 -14.35 4.77
CA ARG A 419 2.71 -13.69 3.52
C ARG A 419 3.24 -12.26 3.41
N GLY A 420 3.47 -11.58 4.53
CA GLY A 420 3.95 -10.21 4.56
C GLY A 420 5.45 -10.10 4.80
N ARG A 421 6.06 -9.05 4.27
CA ARG A 421 7.51 -8.79 4.38
C ARG A 421 7.96 -8.50 5.81
N PHE A 422 7.10 -7.86 6.62
CA PHE A 422 7.38 -7.40 7.98
C PHE A 422 6.39 -7.95 9.02
N TYR A 423 5.62 -8.97 8.68
CA TYR A 423 4.72 -9.56 9.66
C TYR A 423 5.54 -10.31 10.70
N VAL A 424 5.81 -9.64 11.80
CA VAL A 424 6.36 -10.27 13.00
C VAL A 424 5.20 -10.91 13.73
N GLN A 425 4.94 -12.17 13.48
CA GLN A 425 4.14 -12.95 14.43
C GLN A 425 4.94 -13.06 15.72
N ALA A 426 4.35 -12.61 16.81
CA ALA A 426 4.96 -12.61 18.14
C ALA A 426 5.27 -14.03 18.65
N ASN A 427 4.70 -15.07 18.08
CA ASN A 427 4.95 -16.49 18.41
C ASN A 427 5.05 -17.31 17.13
N GLN A 428 6.27 -17.62 16.70
CA GLN A 428 6.51 -18.70 15.78
C GLN A 428 6.40 -20.01 16.56
N ASP A 429 5.31 -20.73 16.35
CA ASP A 429 5.22 -22.12 16.75
C ASP A 429 5.70 -23.01 15.59
N PRO A 430 6.94 -23.53 15.63
CA PRO A 430 7.44 -24.42 14.58
C PRO A 430 6.58 -25.67 14.41
N THR A 431 5.91 -26.12 15.48
CA THR A 431 5.00 -27.27 15.45
C THR A 431 3.71 -26.95 14.70
N GLY A 432 3.25 -25.70 14.78
CA GLY A 432 2.12 -25.19 13.99
C GLY A 432 2.41 -25.14 12.49
N GLU A 433 3.61 -24.73 12.11
CA GLU A 433 4.04 -24.68 10.71
C GLU A 433 4.18 -26.11 10.10
N GLU A 434 4.74 -27.06 10.83
CA GLU A 434 4.80 -28.47 10.38
C GLU A 434 3.39 -29.07 10.25
N LYS A 435 2.48 -28.75 11.18
CA LYS A 435 1.08 -29.21 11.11
C LYS A 435 0.38 -28.69 9.86
N LEU A 436 0.50 -27.41 9.54
CA LEU A 436 -0.09 -26.82 8.34
C LEU A 436 0.53 -27.40 7.06
N ALA A 437 1.85 -27.62 7.05
CA ALA A 437 2.51 -28.29 5.94
C ALA A 437 1.96 -29.70 5.76
N LEU A 438 1.83 -30.48 6.84
CA LEU A 438 1.27 -31.83 6.82
C LEU A 438 -0.17 -31.85 6.30
N GLU A 439 -1.04 -30.99 6.82
CA GLU A 439 -2.43 -30.89 6.36
C GLU A 439 -2.50 -30.55 4.87
N SER A 440 -1.67 -29.63 4.39
CA SER A 440 -1.61 -29.25 2.97
C SER A 440 -1.09 -30.39 2.08
N VAL A 441 -0.08 -31.14 2.56
CA VAL A 441 0.44 -32.35 1.88
C VAL A 441 -0.65 -33.44 1.78
N ILE A 442 -1.39 -33.67 2.86
CA ILE A 442 -2.51 -34.62 2.88
C ILE A 442 -3.55 -34.23 1.83
N VAL A 443 -3.97 -32.95 1.82
CA VAL A 443 -4.96 -32.45 0.85
C VAL A 443 -4.46 -32.62 -0.58
N ALA A 444 -3.20 -32.30 -0.87
CA ALA A 444 -2.65 -32.45 -2.21
C ALA A 444 -2.59 -33.93 -2.65
N ALA A 445 -2.15 -34.80 -1.77
CA ALA A 445 -2.06 -36.25 -2.04
C ALA A 445 -3.46 -36.89 -2.23
N ASP A 446 -4.46 -36.48 -1.42
CA ASP A 446 -5.83 -36.97 -1.52
C ASP A 446 -6.50 -36.54 -2.86
N HIS A 447 -6.02 -35.46 -3.48
CA HIS A 447 -6.49 -34.99 -4.78
C HIS A 447 -5.61 -35.44 -5.96
N GLY A 448 -4.79 -36.47 -5.76
CA GLY A 448 -4.09 -37.19 -6.84
C GLY A 448 -2.79 -36.55 -7.30
N VAL A 449 -2.22 -35.61 -6.54
CA VAL A 449 -0.85 -35.12 -6.83
C VAL A 449 0.15 -36.24 -6.71
N ASN A 450 0.98 -36.45 -7.75
CA ASN A 450 2.01 -37.48 -7.75
C ASN A 450 3.00 -37.24 -6.59
N ILE A 451 3.08 -38.23 -5.69
CA ILE A 451 3.89 -38.14 -4.47
C ILE A 451 5.40 -38.19 -4.76
N ASP A 452 5.79 -38.88 -5.84
CA ASP A 452 7.16 -38.99 -6.31
C ASP A 452 7.48 -38.05 -7.48
N ALA A 453 6.66 -37.02 -7.70
CA ALA A 453 6.97 -35.97 -8.66
C ALA A 453 8.32 -35.33 -8.33
N ILE A 454 9.16 -35.16 -9.35
CA ILE A 454 10.48 -34.55 -9.21
C ILE A 454 10.44 -33.07 -9.65
N ASP A 455 11.19 -32.25 -8.95
CA ASP A 455 11.44 -30.86 -9.35
C ASP A 455 12.62 -30.77 -10.34
N PHE A 456 12.99 -29.53 -10.69
CA PHE A 456 14.10 -29.21 -11.60
C PHE A 456 15.45 -29.83 -11.20
N ASN A 457 15.64 -30.19 -9.93
CA ASN A 457 16.87 -30.77 -9.41
C ASN A 457 16.74 -32.31 -9.17
N GLY A 458 15.71 -32.93 -9.74
CA GLY A 458 15.42 -34.35 -9.52
C GLY A 458 14.97 -34.70 -8.10
N SER A 459 14.66 -33.68 -7.25
CA SER A 459 14.25 -33.89 -5.87
C SER A 459 12.75 -34.18 -5.78
N THR A 460 12.38 -35.20 -4.99
CA THR A 460 10.99 -35.52 -4.63
C THR A 460 10.54 -34.73 -3.39
N ALA A 461 9.27 -34.79 -3.09
CA ALA A 461 8.71 -34.23 -1.85
C ALA A 461 9.38 -34.78 -0.59
N LEU A 462 9.78 -36.08 -0.62
CA LEU A 462 10.45 -36.71 0.49
C LEU A 462 11.87 -36.15 0.73
N HIS A 463 12.61 -35.79 -0.33
CA HIS A 463 13.89 -35.10 -0.22
C HIS A 463 13.74 -33.74 0.47
N ASP A 464 12.73 -32.97 0.08
CA ASP A 464 12.45 -31.63 0.64
C ASP A 464 12.04 -31.71 2.12
N ALA A 465 11.17 -32.67 2.47
CA ALA A 465 10.72 -32.88 3.85
C ALA A 465 11.88 -33.36 4.77
N ALA A 466 12.72 -34.24 4.25
CA ALA A 466 13.90 -34.74 4.95
C ALA A 466 14.93 -33.63 5.25
N LEU A 467 15.26 -32.79 4.24
CA LEU A 467 16.17 -31.64 4.39
C LEU A 467 15.69 -30.64 5.43
N ARG A 468 14.37 -30.48 5.55
CA ARG A 468 13.73 -29.53 6.48
C ARG A 468 13.42 -30.13 7.84
N ASN A 469 13.75 -31.39 8.05
CA ASN A 469 13.48 -32.13 9.28
C ASN A 469 11.99 -32.18 9.68
N LEU A 470 11.09 -32.26 8.69
CA LEU A 470 9.64 -32.33 8.90
C LEU A 470 9.23 -33.79 9.10
N SER A 471 9.44 -34.32 10.29
CA SER A 471 9.33 -35.76 10.59
C SER A 471 7.94 -36.35 10.36
N LYS A 472 6.89 -35.57 10.68
CA LYS A 472 5.49 -35.99 10.46
C LYS A 472 5.14 -36.05 8.98
N VAL A 473 5.66 -35.08 8.19
CA VAL A 473 5.50 -35.07 6.74
C VAL A 473 6.23 -36.24 6.09
N VAL A 474 7.47 -36.54 6.53
CA VAL A 474 8.24 -37.73 6.07
C VAL A 474 7.45 -39.01 6.32
N MET A 475 6.89 -39.18 7.52
CA MET A 475 6.08 -40.35 7.86
C MET A 475 4.84 -40.45 6.97
N GLU A 476 4.11 -39.36 6.76
CA GLU A 476 2.88 -39.33 5.92
C GLU A 476 3.19 -39.70 4.47
N LEU A 477 4.27 -39.12 3.90
CA LEU A 477 4.70 -39.41 2.54
C LEU A 477 5.06 -40.91 2.40
N ALA A 478 5.77 -41.48 3.37
CA ALA A 478 6.13 -42.90 3.37
C ALA A 478 4.89 -43.81 3.50
N ILE A 479 3.93 -43.50 4.38
CA ILE A 479 2.66 -44.21 4.52
C ILE A 479 1.90 -44.25 3.20
N ARG A 480 1.96 -43.15 2.43
CA ARG A 480 1.32 -43.05 1.11
C ARG A 480 2.13 -43.68 -0.03
N GLY A 481 3.27 -44.32 0.27
CA GLY A 481 4.07 -45.08 -0.67
C GLY A 481 5.14 -44.27 -1.42
N ALA A 482 5.58 -43.11 -0.87
CA ALA A 482 6.70 -42.38 -1.45
C ALA A 482 7.97 -43.25 -1.51
N SER A 483 8.70 -43.16 -2.62
CA SER A 483 9.94 -43.91 -2.86
C SER A 483 11.07 -43.36 -1.97
N ILE A 484 11.50 -44.16 -0.97
CA ILE A 484 12.41 -43.72 0.10
C ILE A 484 13.89 -43.68 -0.31
N ASN A 485 14.28 -44.36 -1.40
CA ASN A 485 15.67 -44.56 -1.83
C ASN A 485 15.95 -43.94 -3.23
N VAL A 486 15.17 -42.96 -3.65
CA VAL A 486 15.37 -42.24 -4.93
C VAL A 486 16.57 -41.30 -4.82
N LEU A 487 17.40 -41.25 -5.87
CA LEU A 487 18.49 -40.29 -6.00
C LEU A 487 18.01 -39.00 -6.71
N ASN A 488 18.35 -37.84 -6.19
CA ASN A 488 18.22 -36.57 -6.91
C ASN A 488 19.39 -36.40 -7.91
N ASP A 489 19.38 -35.31 -8.70
CA ASP A 489 20.43 -35.03 -9.69
C ASP A 489 21.82 -34.79 -9.09
N SER A 490 21.91 -34.58 -7.79
CA SER A 490 23.16 -34.48 -7.02
C SER A 490 23.62 -35.84 -6.49
N GLY A 491 22.90 -36.95 -6.80
CA GLY A 491 23.20 -38.27 -6.33
C GLY A 491 22.93 -38.49 -4.83
N GLN A 492 21.99 -37.72 -4.25
CA GLN A 492 21.66 -37.80 -2.83
C GLN A 492 20.30 -38.46 -2.61
N THR A 493 20.18 -39.29 -1.58
CA THR A 493 18.91 -39.85 -1.12
C THR A 493 18.21 -38.91 -0.14
N PRO A 494 16.91 -39.12 0.16
CA PRO A 494 16.23 -38.43 1.25
C PRO A 494 16.96 -38.56 2.60
N LEU A 495 17.58 -39.71 2.90
CA LEU A 495 18.35 -39.93 4.13
C LEU A 495 19.62 -39.05 4.17
N ASP A 496 20.36 -38.93 3.06
CA ASP A 496 21.51 -38.02 2.97
C ASP A 496 21.11 -36.56 3.26
N LEU A 497 19.97 -36.16 2.73
CA LEU A 497 19.44 -34.79 2.97
C LEU A 497 18.93 -34.62 4.41
N ALA A 498 18.39 -35.65 5.06
CA ALA A 498 18.01 -35.57 6.48
C ALA A 498 19.23 -35.33 7.36
N ILE A 499 20.34 -36.08 7.12
CA ILE A 499 21.61 -35.88 7.82
C ILE A 499 22.16 -34.45 7.60
N LEU A 500 22.09 -33.94 6.38
CA LEU A 500 22.49 -32.58 6.07
C LEU A 500 21.61 -31.54 6.79
N GLY A 501 20.29 -31.75 6.85
CA GLY A 501 19.30 -30.92 7.54
C GLY A 501 19.61 -30.84 9.05
N GLU A 502 19.86 -31.95 9.71
CA GLU A 502 20.25 -31.99 11.12
C GLU A 502 21.53 -31.20 11.40
N ARG A 503 22.55 -31.32 10.56
CA ARG A 503 23.81 -30.55 10.69
C ARG A 503 23.58 -29.05 10.56
N ARG A 504 22.69 -28.60 9.64
CA ARG A 504 22.33 -27.18 9.48
C ARG A 504 21.57 -26.66 10.69
N LEU A 505 20.64 -27.42 11.25
CA LEU A 505 19.95 -27.08 12.48
C LEU A 505 20.92 -26.94 13.64
N ALA A 506 21.80 -27.92 13.85
CA ALA A 506 22.80 -27.89 14.92
C ALA A 506 23.73 -26.68 14.81
N SER A 507 24.13 -26.28 13.61
CA SER A 507 24.97 -25.09 13.42
C SER A 507 24.25 -23.77 13.74
N ASN A 508 22.92 -23.72 13.60
CA ASN A 508 22.11 -22.55 13.93
C ASN A 508 21.71 -22.47 15.42
N ILE A 509 21.73 -23.61 16.13
CA ILE A 509 21.33 -23.74 17.55
C ILE A 509 22.39 -23.22 18.53
N LEU A 510 23.64 -23.01 18.12
CA LEU A 510 24.65 -22.36 18.97
C LEU A 510 24.26 -20.95 19.46
N ALA A 511 23.09 -20.45 19.10
CA ALA A 511 22.58 -19.13 19.47
C ALA A 511 21.30 -19.10 20.34
N SER A 512 20.62 -20.23 20.61
CA SER A 512 19.41 -20.24 21.47
C SER A 512 19.12 -21.64 22.02
N GLU A 513 18.75 -21.71 23.31
CA GLU A 513 18.29 -22.92 23.97
C GLU A 513 17.01 -23.44 23.28
N THR A 514 17.06 -24.66 22.72
CA THR A 514 15.90 -25.32 22.16
C THR A 514 15.19 -26.17 23.20
N PRO A 515 13.84 -26.16 23.25
CA PRO A 515 13.10 -27.18 23.96
C PRO A 515 13.32 -28.55 23.25
N GLU A 516 13.60 -29.60 24.02
CA GLU A 516 13.64 -30.97 23.52
C GLU A 516 12.30 -31.31 22.85
N SER A 517 12.29 -31.42 21.51
CA SER A 517 11.10 -31.92 20.80
C SER A 517 10.95 -33.42 21.08
N SER A 518 9.81 -33.79 21.62
CA SER A 518 9.47 -35.22 21.92
C SER A 518 9.24 -36.07 20.64
N SER A 519 9.29 -35.45 19.46
CA SER A 519 9.08 -36.12 18.18
C SER A 519 10.43 -36.61 17.61
N PRO A 520 10.48 -37.81 16.97
CA PRO A 520 11.70 -38.28 16.31
C PRO A 520 12.10 -37.31 15.18
N SER A 521 13.41 -37.25 14.88
CA SER A 521 13.86 -36.46 13.71
C SER A 521 13.47 -37.14 12.39
N ALA A 522 13.45 -36.39 11.29
CA ALA A 522 13.20 -36.93 9.95
C ALA A 522 14.20 -38.06 9.61
N ARG A 523 15.46 -37.92 10.05
CA ARG A 523 16.49 -38.97 9.93
C ARG A 523 16.09 -40.24 10.66
N ALA A 524 15.72 -40.15 11.92
CA ALA A 524 15.31 -41.31 12.71
C ALA A 524 14.09 -42.04 12.12
N VAL A 525 13.14 -41.27 11.54
CA VAL A 525 12.00 -41.86 10.82
C VAL A 525 12.46 -42.60 9.58
N LEU A 526 13.32 -42.01 8.74
CA LEU A 526 13.82 -42.65 7.51
C LEU A 526 14.66 -43.89 7.80
N GLU A 527 15.57 -43.83 8.79
CA GLU A 527 16.35 -45.01 9.23
C GLU A 527 15.42 -46.15 9.73
N GLY A 528 14.37 -45.80 10.50
CA GLY A 528 13.34 -46.75 10.95
C GLY A 528 12.53 -47.40 9.81
N LEU A 529 12.41 -46.72 8.68
CA LEU A 529 11.76 -47.19 7.46
C LEU A 529 12.72 -48.00 6.55
N GLY A 530 14.00 -48.13 6.90
CA GLY A 530 15.00 -48.84 6.12
C GLY A 530 15.56 -48.03 4.93
N ALA A 531 15.54 -46.69 5.04
CA ALA A 531 16.15 -45.82 4.02
C ALA A 531 17.69 -46.04 4.00
N LEU A 532 18.27 -45.99 2.81
CA LEU A 532 19.69 -46.14 2.55
C LEU A 532 20.32 -44.79 2.18
N LYS A 533 21.61 -44.64 2.50
CA LYS A 533 22.42 -43.56 1.97
C LYS A 533 22.81 -43.85 0.53
N SER A 534 23.18 -42.79 -0.21
CA SER A 534 23.61 -42.91 -1.60
C SER A 534 24.83 -43.85 -1.78
N GLU A 535 25.72 -43.93 -0.81
CA GLU A 535 26.88 -44.83 -0.79
C GLU A 535 26.53 -46.32 -0.56
N GLU A 536 25.29 -46.62 -0.16
CA GLU A 536 24.78 -47.96 0.15
C GLU A 536 23.88 -48.50 -0.98
N LEU A 537 23.50 -47.65 -1.97
CA LEU A 537 22.76 -48.02 -3.17
C LEU A 537 23.68 -48.42 -4.32
#